data_68d128e2c4062ce765d2aaa710637e51
#
_entry.id   68d128e2c4062ce765d2aaa710637e51
#
_cell.length_a   1.000
_cell.length_b   1.000
_cell.length_c   1.000
_cell.angle_alpha   90.00
_cell.angle_beta   90.00
_cell.angle_gamma   90.00
#
_symmetry.space_group_name_H-M   'P 1'
#
loop_
_entity.id
_entity.type
_entity.pdbx_description
1 polymer ?
#
loop_
_entity_poly.entity_id
_entity_poly.type
_entity_poly.pdbx_seq_one_letter_code
_entity_poly.pdbx_strand_id
1 'polypeptide(L)'
;MELVYGNVTKESLEYLNQKNVFTKFFDNYKNLNFPDMIESSDEIEKIISIQKTARGKENWAKIEAFALLSDGSMDETFKVYLKTLNIPFNEAYIDKLVTISFALGCLIMDLKVHYQRPRPFQVAYYTEQSLHPMETISGQTPAFPSGHACQGRFLTKVISQDFPNKRVELTKLSEQMSKSRIIMGVHYPSDNVFGEKIACDLWKEKSVQNYLDSFE
;
A
#
# COMPACT_ATOMS: atom_id res chain seq x y z
N MET A 1 -17.96 -8.12 -19.79
CA MET A 1 -18.66 -7.49 -18.64
C MET A 1 -17.68 -6.51 -18.03
N GLU A 2 -18.05 -5.25 -17.90
CA GLU A 2 -17.19 -4.23 -17.35
C GLU A 2 -17.17 -4.37 -15.80
N LEU A 3 -15.98 -4.45 -15.21
CA LEU A 3 -15.83 -4.53 -13.76
C LEU A 3 -15.98 -3.12 -13.16
N VAL A 4 -16.99 -2.94 -12.34
CA VAL A 4 -17.27 -1.65 -11.71
C VAL A 4 -16.58 -1.61 -10.36
N TYR A 5 -15.67 -0.65 -10.18
CA TYR A 5 -15.13 -0.32 -8.86
C TYR A 5 -16.22 0.37 -8.04
N GLY A 6 -16.18 0.25 -6.71
CA GLY A 6 -17.09 0.97 -5.84
C GLY A 6 -17.02 2.49 -6.04
N ASN A 7 -17.82 3.21 -5.28
CA ASN A 7 -17.78 4.68 -5.32
C ASN A 7 -16.45 5.20 -4.78
N VAL A 8 -15.61 5.71 -5.67
CA VAL A 8 -14.35 6.37 -5.28
C VAL A 8 -14.66 7.53 -4.36
N THR A 9 -14.06 7.56 -3.20
CA THR A 9 -14.31 8.63 -2.23
C THR A 9 -13.78 9.97 -2.73
N LYS A 10 -14.35 11.07 -2.22
CA LYS A 10 -13.90 12.41 -2.58
C LYS A 10 -12.42 12.60 -2.26
N GLU A 11 -11.97 12.07 -1.14
CA GLU A 11 -10.58 12.10 -0.70
C GLU A 11 -9.66 11.36 -1.69
N SER A 12 -10.11 10.23 -2.25
CA SER A 12 -9.35 9.51 -3.28
C SER A 12 -9.19 10.33 -4.56
N LEU A 13 -10.19 11.18 -4.92
CA LEU A 13 -10.11 12.06 -6.09
C LEU A 13 -9.11 13.21 -5.90
N GLU A 14 -8.84 13.62 -4.66
CA GLU A 14 -7.88 14.68 -4.36
C GLU A 14 -6.45 14.32 -4.76
N TYR A 15 -6.14 13.03 -4.87
CA TYR A 15 -4.83 12.55 -5.31
C TYR A 15 -4.59 12.72 -6.82
N LEU A 16 -5.65 12.79 -7.63
CA LEU A 16 -5.53 12.79 -9.09
C LEU A 16 -5.02 14.13 -9.64
N ASN A 17 -4.21 14.03 -10.70
CA ASN A 17 -3.67 15.19 -11.44
C ASN A 17 -2.82 16.17 -10.63
N GLN A 18 -2.39 15.79 -9.43
CA GLN A 18 -1.47 16.56 -8.62
C GLN A 18 -0.06 16.52 -9.22
N LYS A 19 0.62 17.67 -9.24
CA LYS A 19 2.02 17.75 -9.71
C LYS A 19 2.97 17.89 -8.51
N ASN A 20 3.79 16.89 -8.29
CA ASN A 20 4.80 16.88 -7.23
C ASN A 20 6.06 16.13 -7.66
N VAL A 21 7.02 15.96 -6.76
CA VAL A 21 8.29 15.29 -7.05
C VAL A 21 8.12 13.84 -7.51
N PHE A 22 7.12 13.12 -7.00
CA PHE A 22 6.89 11.71 -7.33
C PHE A 22 6.13 11.53 -8.64
N THR A 23 5.15 12.37 -8.94
CA THR A 23 4.35 12.24 -10.18
C THR A 23 5.16 12.44 -11.46
N LYS A 24 6.35 13.04 -11.38
CA LYS A 24 7.29 13.14 -12.49
C LYS A 24 7.78 11.77 -12.98
N PHE A 25 7.68 10.74 -12.15
CA PHE A 25 8.12 9.39 -12.48
C PHE A 25 7.00 8.51 -13.08
N PHE A 26 5.82 9.06 -13.33
CA PHE A 26 4.69 8.30 -13.91
C PHE A 26 5.11 7.55 -15.19
N ASP A 27 5.83 8.21 -16.09
CA ASP A 27 6.27 7.61 -17.35
C ASP A 27 7.24 6.43 -17.18
N ASN A 28 7.95 6.35 -16.08
CA ASN A 28 8.84 5.23 -15.77
C ASN A 28 8.06 3.95 -15.43
N TYR A 29 6.79 4.09 -15.03
CA TYR A 29 5.98 2.98 -14.52
C TYR A 29 4.71 2.71 -15.32
N LYS A 30 4.32 3.57 -16.28
CA LYS A 30 3.06 3.41 -17.05
C LYS A 30 3.03 2.21 -18.01
N ASN A 31 4.18 1.56 -18.25
CA ASN A 31 4.30 0.41 -19.14
C ASN A 31 4.72 -0.87 -18.39
N LEU A 32 4.44 -0.96 -17.09
CA LEU A 32 4.66 -2.19 -16.33
C LEU A 32 3.62 -3.23 -16.73
N ASN A 33 4.05 -4.47 -16.90
CA ASN A 33 3.15 -5.60 -17.05
C ASN A 33 2.70 -6.08 -15.68
N PHE A 34 1.41 -6.28 -15.48
CA PHE A 34 0.87 -7.03 -14.36
C PHE A 34 0.22 -8.33 -14.88
N PRO A 35 0.02 -9.33 -14.01
CA PRO A 35 -0.58 -10.60 -14.41
C PRO A 35 -1.91 -10.45 -15.15
N ASP A 36 -2.11 -11.23 -16.20
CA ASP A 36 -3.37 -11.29 -16.91
C ASP A 36 -4.50 -11.92 -16.07
N MET A 37 -5.68 -12.16 -16.68
CA MET A 37 -6.83 -12.71 -15.94
C MET A 37 -6.57 -14.14 -15.45
N ILE A 38 -5.81 -14.96 -16.20
CA ILE A 38 -5.49 -16.35 -15.81
C ILE A 38 -4.52 -16.31 -14.64
N GLU A 39 -3.41 -15.59 -14.79
CA GLU A 39 -2.41 -15.42 -13.74
C GLU A 39 -3.00 -14.75 -12.49
N SER A 40 -3.94 -13.83 -12.65
CA SER A 40 -4.68 -13.20 -11.53
C SER A 40 -5.57 -14.22 -10.82
N SER A 41 -6.16 -15.18 -11.51
CA SER A 41 -6.90 -16.29 -10.90
C SER A 41 -5.98 -17.16 -10.03
N ASP A 42 -4.80 -17.50 -10.51
CA ASP A 42 -3.78 -18.25 -9.74
C ASP A 42 -3.33 -17.47 -8.48
N GLU A 43 -3.22 -16.15 -8.59
CA GLU A 43 -2.91 -15.31 -7.43
C GLU A 43 -4.05 -15.31 -6.40
N ILE A 44 -5.33 -15.38 -6.83
CA ILE A 44 -6.48 -15.48 -5.93
C ILE A 44 -6.42 -16.78 -5.10
N GLU A 45 -6.06 -17.90 -5.70
CA GLU A 45 -5.87 -19.16 -4.96
C GLU A 45 -4.79 -19.02 -3.86
N LYS A 46 -3.70 -18.31 -4.16
CA LYS A 46 -2.67 -17.99 -3.15
C LYS A 46 -3.22 -17.10 -2.03
N ILE A 47 -4.05 -16.11 -2.36
CA ILE A 47 -4.69 -15.24 -1.36
C ILE A 47 -5.59 -16.07 -0.45
N ILE A 48 -6.45 -16.93 -1.01
CA ILE A 48 -7.35 -17.83 -0.26
C ILE A 48 -6.55 -18.71 0.71
N SER A 49 -5.45 -19.32 0.23
CA SER A 49 -4.55 -20.13 1.06
C SER A 49 -3.93 -19.32 2.20
N ILE A 50 -3.48 -18.10 1.93
CA ILE A 50 -2.90 -17.19 2.93
C ILE A 50 -3.96 -16.77 3.96
N GLN A 51 -5.18 -16.45 3.54
CA GLN A 51 -6.30 -16.12 4.42
C GLN A 51 -6.64 -17.28 5.35
N LYS A 52 -6.78 -18.49 4.79
CA LYS A 52 -7.06 -19.70 5.57
C LYS A 52 -5.99 -19.95 6.63
N THR A 53 -4.71 -19.84 6.23
CA THR A 53 -3.58 -20.00 7.15
C THR A 53 -3.56 -18.92 8.24
N ALA A 54 -3.85 -17.68 7.89
CA ALA A 54 -3.86 -16.57 8.85
C ALA A 54 -4.99 -16.73 9.88
N ARG A 55 -6.20 -17.05 9.41
CA ARG A 55 -7.39 -17.26 10.28
C ARG A 55 -7.27 -18.46 11.21
N GLY A 56 -6.47 -19.47 10.83
CA GLY A 56 -6.20 -20.64 11.67
C GLY A 56 -5.18 -20.39 12.79
N LYS A 57 -4.56 -19.20 12.87
CA LYS A 57 -3.57 -18.89 13.91
C LYS A 57 -4.23 -18.44 15.20
N GLU A 58 -3.65 -18.84 16.36
CA GLU A 58 -4.11 -18.39 17.69
C GLU A 58 -4.13 -16.87 17.85
N ASN A 59 -3.23 -16.16 17.15
CA ASN A 59 -3.14 -14.70 17.20
C ASN A 59 -3.93 -14.00 16.08
N TRP A 60 -4.95 -14.66 15.48
CA TRP A 60 -5.76 -14.08 14.39
C TRP A 60 -6.30 -12.68 14.71
N ALA A 61 -6.87 -12.50 15.92
CA ALA A 61 -7.41 -11.21 16.32
C ALA A 61 -6.39 -10.06 16.26
N LYS A 62 -5.10 -10.34 16.55
CA LYS A 62 -4.02 -9.35 16.41
C LYS A 62 -3.70 -9.06 14.95
N ILE A 63 -3.71 -10.09 14.10
CA ILE A 63 -3.47 -9.96 12.66
C ILE A 63 -4.58 -9.12 12.03
N GLU A 64 -5.83 -9.41 12.37
CA GLU A 64 -7.01 -8.69 11.91
C GLU A 64 -7.01 -7.23 12.36
N ALA A 65 -6.78 -6.98 13.65
CA ALA A 65 -6.68 -5.62 14.18
C ALA A 65 -5.58 -4.80 13.50
N PHE A 66 -4.43 -5.42 13.23
CA PHE A 66 -3.34 -4.78 12.48
C PHE A 66 -3.75 -4.47 11.04
N ALA A 67 -4.45 -5.39 10.36
CA ALA A 67 -4.90 -5.19 8.99
C ALA A 67 -5.92 -4.04 8.89
N LEU A 68 -6.88 -3.98 9.82
CA LEU A 68 -7.88 -2.91 9.90
C LEU A 68 -7.25 -1.55 10.25
N LEU A 69 -6.32 -1.51 11.21
CA LEU A 69 -5.56 -0.30 11.53
C LEU A 69 -4.83 0.22 10.29
N SER A 70 -4.15 -0.67 9.57
CA SER A 70 -3.39 -0.31 8.36
C SER A 70 -4.27 0.14 7.20
N ASP A 71 -5.56 -0.21 7.18
CA ASP A 71 -6.54 0.23 6.17
C ASP A 71 -7.11 1.62 6.45
N GLY A 72 -6.96 2.09 7.68
CA GLY A 72 -7.40 3.41 8.11
C GLY A 72 -6.49 4.55 7.63
N SER A 73 -6.48 5.64 8.38
CA SER A 73 -5.63 6.78 8.03
C SER A 73 -4.15 6.47 8.28
N MET A 74 -3.30 6.96 7.39
CA MET A 74 -1.85 6.70 7.43
C MET A 74 -1.18 7.35 8.65
N ASP A 75 -1.66 8.53 9.06
CA ASP A 75 -1.16 9.25 10.24
C ASP A 75 -1.42 8.46 11.54
N GLU A 76 -2.64 7.99 11.76
CA GLU A 76 -2.96 7.17 12.94
C GLU A 76 -2.19 5.86 12.95
N THR A 77 -2.05 5.23 11.79
CA THR A 77 -1.25 4.01 11.62
C THR A 77 0.19 4.25 12.07
N PHE A 78 0.83 5.32 11.58
CA PHE A 78 2.22 5.62 11.95
C PHE A 78 2.35 6.09 13.40
N LYS A 79 1.42 6.86 13.95
CA LYS A 79 1.41 7.22 15.38
C LYS A 79 1.42 5.97 16.28
N VAL A 80 0.59 4.97 15.97
CA VAL A 80 0.56 3.70 16.70
C VAL A 80 1.89 2.95 16.58
N TYR A 81 2.47 2.90 15.38
CA TYR A 81 3.71 2.16 15.14
C TYR A 81 4.91 2.81 15.79
N LEU A 82 5.04 4.13 15.69
CA LEU A 82 6.12 4.86 16.34
C LEU A 82 6.07 4.67 17.87
N LYS A 83 4.87 4.74 18.47
CA LYS A 83 4.67 4.41 19.89
C LYS A 83 5.10 2.98 20.23
N THR A 84 4.65 2.00 19.44
CA THR A 84 4.97 0.58 19.66
C THR A 84 6.48 0.30 19.58
N LEU A 85 7.18 1.01 18.70
CA LEU A 85 8.63 0.87 18.53
C LEU A 85 9.44 1.76 19.50
N ASN A 86 8.78 2.51 20.38
CA ASN A 86 9.39 3.51 21.27
C ASN A 86 10.25 4.52 20.48
N ILE A 87 9.75 4.98 19.34
CA ILE A 87 10.36 6.05 18.54
C ILE A 87 9.70 7.36 18.98
N PRO A 88 10.48 8.36 19.45
CA PRO A 88 9.93 9.66 19.82
C PRO A 88 9.46 10.41 18.57
N PHE A 89 8.33 11.10 18.67
CA PHE A 89 7.81 11.96 17.61
C PHE A 89 6.99 13.11 18.19
N ASN A 90 6.79 14.13 17.39
CA ASN A 90 5.86 15.24 17.64
C ASN A 90 4.91 15.38 16.44
N GLU A 91 3.94 16.28 16.50
CA GLU A 91 2.97 16.50 15.42
C GLU A 91 3.66 16.93 14.12
N ALA A 92 4.67 17.77 14.16
CA ALA A 92 5.42 18.19 12.96
C ALA A 92 6.08 16.99 12.24
N TYR A 93 6.56 15.99 12.99
CA TYR A 93 7.09 14.76 12.42
C TYR A 93 6.01 13.92 11.74
N ILE A 94 4.83 13.84 12.34
CA ILE A 94 3.69 13.16 11.72
C ILE A 94 3.25 13.90 10.46
N ASP A 95 3.16 15.24 10.48
CA ASP A 95 2.83 16.05 9.31
C ASP A 95 3.82 15.85 8.16
N LYS A 96 5.12 15.74 8.47
CA LYS A 96 6.17 15.34 7.48
C LYS A 96 5.81 14.01 6.83
N LEU A 97 5.52 12.97 7.62
CA LEU A 97 5.18 11.64 7.10
C LEU A 97 3.89 11.64 6.28
N VAL A 98 2.86 12.35 6.73
CA VAL A 98 1.58 12.49 6.01
C VAL A 98 1.78 13.22 4.69
N THR A 99 2.54 14.31 4.68
CA THR A 99 2.84 15.09 3.46
C THR A 99 3.57 14.23 2.42
N ILE A 100 4.58 13.47 2.85
CA ILE A 100 5.32 12.55 1.96
C ILE A 100 4.38 11.44 1.47
N SER A 101 3.57 10.87 2.36
CA SER A 101 2.59 9.83 2.03
C SER A 101 1.59 10.30 0.99
N PHE A 102 1.03 11.49 1.18
CA PHE A 102 0.10 12.09 0.21
C PHE A 102 0.76 12.31 -1.15
N ALA A 103 1.94 12.93 -1.17
CA ALA A 103 2.65 13.20 -2.42
C ALA A 103 2.98 11.91 -3.20
N LEU A 104 3.39 10.84 -2.51
CA LEU A 104 3.61 9.52 -3.11
C LEU A 104 2.31 8.88 -3.57
N GLY A 105 1.24 9.06 -2.79
CA GLY A 105 -0.12 8.59 -3.11
C GLY A 105 -0.66 9.15 -4.42
N CYS A 106 -0.28 10.38 -4.79
CA CYS A 106 -0.66 10.98 -6.08
C CYS A 106 -0.12 10.16 -7.27
N LEU A 107 1.16 9.78 -7.27
CA LEU A 107 1.72 8.90 -8.30
C LEU A 107 1.01 7.54 -8.33
N ILE A 108 0.77 6.95 -7.18
CA ILE A 108 0.09 5.66 -7.07
C ILE A 108 -1.33 5.73 -7.62
N MET A 109 -2.06 6.81 -7.34
CA MET A 109 -3.43 6.97 -7.85
C MET A 109 -3.45 7.19 -9.37
N ASP A 110 -2.54 7.99 -9.92
CA ASP A 110 -2.41 8.15 -11.38
C ASP A 110 -2.13 6.79 -12.06
N LEU A 111 -1.24 5.96 -11.48
CA LEU A 111 -0.99 4.62 -11.99
C LEU A 111 -2.20 3.69 -11.86
N LYS A 112 -2.93 3.74 -10.74
CA LYS A 112 -4.15 2.95 -10.55
C LYS A 112 -5.21 3.27 -11.62
N VAL A 113 -5.43 4.54 -11.88
CA VAL A 113 -6.37 4.99 -12.93
C VAL A 113 -5.87 4.60 -14.32
N HIS A 114 -4.56 4.61 -14.57
CA HIS A 114 -3.98 4.18 -15.83
C HIS A 114 -4.18 2.68 -16.09
N TYR A 115 -3.93 1.83 -15.08
CA TYR A 115 -3.95 0.38 -15.23
C TYR A 115 -5.33 -0.26 -15.09
N GLN A 116 -6.22 0.33 -14.28
CA GLN A 116 -7.59 -0.14 -14.07
C GLN A 116 -7.70 -1.63 -13.69
N ARG A 117 -6.69 -2.18 -12.96
CA ARG A 117 -6.72 -3.59 -12.56
C ARG A 117 -7.87 -3.84 -11.58
N PRO A 118 -8.77 -4.80 -11.83
CA PRO A 118 -9.83 -5.14 -10.89
C PRO A 118 -9.25 -5.74 -9.60
N ARG A 119 -9.96 -5.56 -8.49
CA ARG A 119 -9.59 -6.12 -7.20
C ARG A 119 -9.76 -7.65 -7.17
N PRO A 120 -8.99 -8.38 -6.32
CA PRO A 120 -9.11 -9.83 -6.21
C PRO A 120 -10.54 -10.30 -5.96
N PHE A 121 -11.29 -9.61 -5.07
CA PHE A 121 -12.66 -9.97 -4.73
C PHE A 121 -13.64 -9.78 -5.89
N GLN A 122 -13.37 -8.85 -6.81
CA GLN A 122 -14.18 -8.65 -8.01
C GLN A 122 -13.96 -9.81 -9.00
N VAL A 123 -12.71 -10.19 -9.24
CA VAL A 123 -12.37 -11.31 -10.12
C VAL A 123 -12.84 -12.62 -9.52
N ALA A 124 -12.62 -12.86 -8.24
CA ALA A 124 -13.06 -14.06 -7.52
C ALA A 124 -14.57 -14.30 -7.66
N TYR A 125 -15.38 -13.24 -7.64
CA TYR A 125 -16.82 -13.34 -7.84
C TYR A 125 -17.17 -13.93 -9.22
N TYR A 126 -16.48 -13.50 -10.28
CA TYR A 126 -16.75 -13.99 -11.66
C TYR A 126 -16.11 -15.34 -11.97
N THR A 127 -15.07 -15.72 -11.23
CA THR A 127 -14.38 -17.02 -11.38
C THR A 127 -14.85 -18.05 -10.36
N GLU A 128 -15.92 -17.73 -9.61
CA GLU A 128 -16.53 -18.62 -8.59
C GLU A 128 -15.53 -19.11 -7.53
N GLN A 129 -14.50 -18.30 -7.23
CA GLN A 129 -13.51 -18.61 -6.21
C GLN A 129 -13.96 -18.11 -4.83
N SER A 130 -13.81 -18.92 -3.79
CA SER A 130 -14.24 -18.62 -2.41
C SER A 130 -13.29 -17.66 -1.69
N LEU A 131 -13.07 -16.47 -2.23
CA LEU A 131 -12.34 -15.39 -1.56
C LEU A 131 -13.29 -14.64 -0.62
N HIS A 132 -12.86 -14.44 0.61
CA HIS A 132 -13.61 -13.70 1.64
C HIS A 132 -12.87 -12.41 1.99
N PRO A 133 -13.11 -11.29 1.27
CA PRO A 133 -12.47 -10.03 1.57
C PRO A 133 -12.89 -9.51 2.94
N MET A 134 -11.99 -8.83 3.64
CA MET A 134 -12.35 -8.03 4.80
C MET A 134 -12.95 -6.69 4.35
N GLU A 135 -13.77 -6.08 5.20
CA GLU A 135 -14.22 -4.71 4.96
C GLU A 135 -13.02 -3.78 4.82
N THR A 136 -13.11 -2.85 3.87
CA THR A 136 -12.01 -1.95 3.52
C THR A 136 -12.53 -0.58 3.12
N ILE A 137 -11.89 0.45 3.64
CA ILE A 137 -12.15 1.85 3.26
C ILE A 137 -11.39 2.16 1.96
N SER A 138 -10.15 1.67 1.84
CA SER A 138 -9.25 1.98 0.72
C SER A 138 -9.43 1.10 -0.52
N GLY A 139 -10.27 0.07 -0.44
CA GLY A 139 -10.48 -0.92 -1.51
C GLY A 139 -11.34 -0.46 -2.69
N GLN A 140 -11.77 0.80 -2.71
CA GLN A 140 -12.69 1.35 -3.72
C GLN A 140 -11.99 1.81 -5.02
N THR A 141 -10.67 1.81 -5.04
CA THR A 141 -9.85 2.19 -6.21
C THR A 141 -9.29 0.94 -6.89
N PRO A 142 -8.79 1.03 -8.16
CA PRO A 142 -8.13 -0.09 -8.82
C PRO A 142 -7.01 -0.73 -8.00
N ALA A 143 -6.73 -2.02 -8.27
CA ALA A 143 -5.82 -2.79 -7.43
C ALA A 143 -4.34 -2.41 -7.62
N PHE A 144 -3.89 -2.20 -8.85
CA PHE A 144 -2.47 -2.08 -9.20
C PHE A 144 -2.01 -0.64 -9.41
N PRO A 145 -0.86 -0.26 -8.85
CA PRO A 145 -0.07 -0.98 -7.84
C PRO A 145 -0.63 -0.80 -6.42
N SER A 146 -0.12 -1.58 -5.43
CA SER A 146 -0.54 -1.43 -4.03
C SER A 146 0.03 -0.15 -3.41
N GLY A 147 -0.86 0.78 -3.04
CA GLY A 147 -0.48 2.02 -2.37
C GLY A 147 0.13 1.77 -0.99
N HIS A 148 -0.52 0.94 -0.16
CA HIS A 148 -0.04 0.61 1.18
C HIS A 148 1.35 -0.07 1.17
N ALA A 149 1.60 -0.96 0.21
CA ALA A 149 2.92 -1.57 0.06
C ALA A 149 3.99 -0.54 -0.32
N CYS A 150 3.66 0.38 -1.24
CA CYS A 150 4.56 1.45 -1.66
C CYS A 150 4.80 2.46 -0.53
N GLN A 151 3.76 3.04 0.02
CA GLN A 151 3.85 4.05 1.08
C GLN A 151 4.49 3.48 2.35
N GLY A 152 4.07 2.29 2.79
CA GLY A 152 4.66 1.61 3.94
C GLY A 152 6.16 1.37 3.76
N ARG A 153 6.58 0.87 2.59
CA ARG A 153 8.00 0.65 2.28
C ARG A 153 8.80 1.94 2.22
N PHE A 154 8.25 2.99 1.62
CA PHE A 154 8.92 4.27 1.49
C PHE A 154 9.05 4.99 2.83
N LEU A 155 7.95 5.12 3.58
CA LEU A 155 7.93 5.84 4.86
C LEU A 155 8.78 5.14 5.94
N THR A 156 8.80 3.80 5.96
CA THR A 156 9.72 3.10 6.89
C THR A 156 11.20 3.32 6.54
N LYS A 157 11.54 3.61 5.28
CA LYS A 157 12.90 4.05 4.90
C LYS A 157 13.19 5.47 5.39
N VAL A 158 12.24 6.41 5.26
CA VAL A 158 12.35 7.78 5.81
C VAL A 158 12.61 7.70 7.31
N ILE A 159 11.77 6.99 8.05
CA ILE A 159 11.93 6.83 9.50
C ILE A 159 13.28 6.15 9.86
N SER A 160 13.75 5.21 9.02
CA SER A 160 15.02 4.52 9.24
C SER A 160 16.25 5.41 9.04
N GLN A 161 16.15 6.54 8.31
CA GLN A 161 17.22 7.54 8.25
C GLN A 161 17.33 8.25 9.60
N ASP A 162 16.20 8.67 10.16
CA ASP A 162 16.15 9.40 11.43
C ASP A 162 16.46 8.47 12.62
N PHE A 163 16.08 7.18 12.53
CA PHE A 163 16.24 6.16 13.58
C PHE A 163 16.89 4.88 13.06
N PRO A 164 18.20 4.89 12.70
CA PRO A 164 18.88 3.76 12.05
C PRO A 164 18.95 2.50 12.91
N ASN A 165 18.92 2.62 14.22
CA ASN A 165 18.86 1.52 15.17
C ASN A 165 17.51 0.76 15.17
N LYS A 166 16.47 1.32 14.55
CA LYS A 166 15.13 0.71 14.38
C LYS A 166 14.87 0.14 12.97
N ARG A 167 15.87 0.14 12.11
CA ARG A 167 15.73 -0.28 10.71
C ARG A 167 15.15 -1.69 10.55
N VAL A 168 15.54 -2.63 11.39
CA VAL A 168 15.07 -4.03 11.29
C VAL A 168 13.58 -4.10 11.62
N GLU A 169 13.15 -3.47 12.71
CA GLU A 169 11.75 -3.44 13.14
C GLU A 169 10.89 -2.71 12.11
N LEU A 170 11.36 -1.58 11.59
CA LEU A 170 10.67 -0.80 10.55
C LEU A 170 10.54 -1.59 9.24
N THR A 171 11.57 -2.35 8.85
CA THR A 171 11.48 -3.24 7.68
C THR A 171 10.40 -4.29 7.88
N LYS A 172 10.38 -4.98 9.03
CA LYS A 172 9.33 -5.96 9.36
C LYS A 172 7.94 -5.33 9.36
N LEU A 173 7.83 -4.09 9.83
CA LEU A 173 6.57 -3.35 9.80
C LEU A 173 6.07 -3.15 8.37
N SER A 174 6.91 -2.68 7.44
CA SER A 174 6.51 -2.51 6.04
C SER A 174 6.07 -3.83 5.39
N GLU A 175 6.75 -4.94 5.72
CA GLU A 175 6.38 -6.28 5.25
C GLU A 175 5.02 -6.72 5.81
N GLN A 176 4.74 -6.41 7.08
CA GLN A 176 3.43 -6.69 7.69
C GLN A 176 2.32 -5.86 7.06
N MET A 177 2.56 -4.56 6.77
CA MET A 177 1.61 -3.70 6.07
C MET A 177 1.30 -4.25 4.68
N SER A 178 2.32 -4.62 3.91
CA SER A 178 2.18 -5.24 2.59
C SER A 178 1.38 -6.54 2.68
N LYS A 179 1.73 -7.44 3.61
CA LYS A 179 1.06 -8.72 3.82
C LYS A 179 -0.39 -8.56 4.27
N SER A 180 -0.70 -7.54 5.07
CA SER A 180 -2.06 -7.30 5.54
C SER A 180 -3.04 -7.09 4.37
N ARG A 181 -2.59 -6.48 3.28
CA ARG A 181 -3.41 -6.24 2.08
C ARG A 181 -3.81 -7.53 1.37
N ILE A 182 -2.93 -8.53 1.38
CA ILE A 182 -3.22 -9.88 0.85
C ILE A 182 -4.18 -10.61 1.78
N ILE A 183 -3.95 -10.54 3.10
CA ILE A 183 -4.82 -11.16 4.11
C ILE A 183 -6.24 -10.58 4.05
N MET A 184 -6.37 -9.27 3.81
CA MET A 184 -7.67 -8.62 3.61
C MET A 184 -8.34 -9.04 2.29
N GLY A 185 -7.61 -9.63 1.35
CA GLY A 185 -8.15 -10.02 0.03
C GLY A 185 -8.39 -8.83 -0.92
N VAL A 186 -7.70 -7.71 -0.68
CA VAL A 186 -7.90 -6.46 -1.45
C VAL A 186 -6.79 -6.18 -2.45
N HIS A 187 -5.67 -6.88 -2.36
CA HIS A 187 -4.55 -6.81 -3.30
C HIS A 187 -4.01 -8.18 -3.66
N TYR A 188 -3.52 -8.30 -4.88
CA TYR A 188 -2.74 -9.45 -5.32
C TYR A 188 -1.30 -9.36 -4.79
N PRO A 189 -0.60 -10.50 -4.63
CA PRO A 189 0.83 -10.51 -4.33
C PRO A 189 1.66 -9.64 -5.29
N SER A 190 1.36 -9.70 -6.59
CA SER A 190 2.03 -8.88 -7.61
C SER A 190 1.83 -7.38 -7.41
N ASP A 191 0.64 -6.90 -6.98
CA ASP A 191 0.41 -5.49 -6.69
C ASP A 191 1.36 -4.97 -5.62
N ASN A 192 1.61 -5.79 -4.58
CA ASN A 192 2.50 -5.45 -3.49
C ASN A 192 3.97 -5.42 -3.95
N VAL A 193 4.41 -6.43 -4.72
CA VAL A 193 5.76 -6.50 -5.27
C VAL A 193 6.07 -5.24 -6.09
N PHE A 194 5.15 -4.81 -6.95
CA PHE A 194 5.34 -3.59 -7.74
C PHE A 194 5.27 -2.32 -6.89
N GLY A 195 4.39 -2.25 -5.90
CA GLY A 195 4.34 -1.13 -4.96
C GLY A 195 5.67 -0.96 -4.21
N GLU A 196 6.22 -2.05 -3.67
CA GLU A 196 7.52 -2.04 -2.99
C GLU A 196 8.67 -1.72 -3.93
N LYS A 197 8.63 -2.20 -5.19
CA LYS A 197 9.61 -1.86 -6.22
C LYS A 197 9.62 -0.36 -6.50
N ILE A 198 8.46 0.25 -6.73
CA ILE A 198 8.32 1.69 -6.94
C ILE A 198 8.94 2.46 -5.77
N ALA A 199 8.63 2.09 -4.53
CA ALA A 199 9.21 2.73 -3.34
C ALA A 199 10.74 2.62 -3.31
N CYS A 200 11.29 1.45 -3.66
CA CYS A 200 12.74 1.23 -3.68
C CYS A 200 13.46 1.97 -4.80
N ASP A 201 12.82 2.12 -5.96
CA ASP A 201 13.39 2.85 -7.08
C ASP A 201 13.37 4.37 -6.80
N LEU A 202 12.23 4.91 -6.37
CA LEU A 202 12.08 6.33 -6.03
C LEU A 202 13.06 6.75 -4.91
N TRP A 203 13.34 5.85 -3.97
CA TRP A 203 14.30 6.11 -2.90
C TRP A 203 15.71 6.44 -3.41
N LYS A 204 16.11 5.94 -4.57
CA LYS A 204 17.43 6.16 -5.19
C LYS A 204 17.52 7.46 -5.98
N GLU A 205 16.37 8.09 -6.24
CA GLU A 205 16.29 9.28 -7.09
C GLU A 205 16.76 10.53 -6.34
N LYS A 206 17.76 11.22 -6.90
CA LYS A 206 18.34 12.42 -6.30
C LYS A 206 17.31 13.52 -6.05
N SER A 207 16.36 13.70 -6.96
CA SER A 207 15.28 14.70 -6.80
C SER A 207 14.35 14.36 -5.64
N VAL A 208 14.16 13.08 -5.34
CA VAL A 208 13.37 12.61 -4.19
C VAL A 208 14.17 12.83 -2.91
N GLN A 209 15.47 12.51 -2.87
CA GLN A 209 16.30 12.78 -1.70
C GLN A 209 16.35 14.28 -1.39
N ASN A 210 16.56 15.14 -2.37
CA ASN A 210 16.52 16.60 -2.19
C ASN A 210 15.16 17.09 -1.66
N TYR A 211 14.05 16.44 -2.04
CA TYR A 211 12.73 16.74 -1.48
C TYR A 211 12.63 16.34 -0.01
N LEU A 212 13.18 15.19 0.37
CA LEU A 212 13.19 14.74 1.76
C LEU A 212 14.04 15.67 2.64
N ASP A 213 15.19 16.12 2.14
CA ASP A 213 16.09 17.06 2.82
C ASP A 213 15.41 18.44 3.08
N SER A 214 14.39 18.81 2.30
CA SER A 214 13.65 20.06 2.51
C SER A 214 12.75 20.08 3.75
N PHE A 215 12.61 18.95 4.44
CA PHE A 215 11.89 18.85 5.72
C PHE A 215 12.82 18.96 6.95
N GLU A 216 14.13 19.07 6.74
CA GLU A 216 15.12 19.29 7.81
C GLU A 216 15.26 20.78 8.12
#